data_9bc4f4ca317088bb8cf12f2d53f62a8a
#
_entry.id   9bc4f4ca317088bb8cf12f2d53f62a8a
#
_cell.length_a   1.000
_cell.length_b   1.000
_cell.length_c   1.000
_cell.angle_alpha   90.00
_cell.angle_beta   90.00
_cell.angle_gamma   90.00
#
_symmetry.space_group_name_H-M   'P 1'
#
loop_
_entity.id
_entity.type
_entity.pdbx_description
1 polymer ?
#
loop_
_entity_poly.entity_id
_entity_poly.type
_entity_poly.pdbx_seq_one_letter_code
_entity_poly.pdbx_strand_id
1 'polypeptide(L)'
;MNQNRIFKGLLLTLVLGCLFFQSCKSKKKIPKDSPAFTVIQTAKSYYGTPYKYGGTTKSGMDCSALVFHSFYSVGINLPRMSADQSKVGRKIKLQEVQPGDLLFFATGRRKNQVSHSGIVTEVSQENVRFIHASTSLGVSEDYLSNSYWKKAFLFASRILE
;
A
#
# COMPACT_ATOMS: atom_id res chain seq x y z
N MET A 1 -61.17 4.11 13.23
CA MET A 1 -59.93 3.91 12.43
C MET A 1 -58.79 3.66 13.42
N ASN A 2 -58.21 2.47 13.41
CA ASN A 2 -57.51 1.86 14.57
C ASN A 2 -56.05 2.40 14.66
N GLN A 3 -55.78 3.34 15.60
CA GLN A 3 -54.46 3.94 15.82
C GLN A 3 -53.33 2.92 16.01
N ASN A 4 -53.63 1.75 16.56
CA ASN A 4 -52.69 0.65 16.80
C ASN A 4 -52.16 0.01 15.50
N ARG A 5 -52.89 0.10 14.39
CA ARG A 5 -52.43 -0.44 13.08
C ARG A 5 -51.44 0.49 12.41
N ILE A 6 -51.60 1.81 12.59
CA ILE A 6 -50.69 2.83 12.04
C ILE A 6 -49.34 2.80 12.77
N PHE A 7 -49.37 2.63 14.12
CA PHE A 7 -48.14 2.55 14.92
C PHE A 7 -47.34 1.27 14.62
N LYS A 8 -48.00 0.14 14.43
CA LYS A 8 -47.31 -1.12 14.00
C LYS A 8 -46.72 -1.04 12.61
N GLY A 9 -47.39 -0.38 11.67
CA GLY A 9 -46.85 -0.16 10.32
C GLY A 9 -45.63 0.74 10.32
N LEU A 10 -45.67 1.82 11.11
CA LEU A 10 -44.56 2.77 11.22
C LEU A 10 -43.31 2.14 11.89
N LEU A 11 -43.53 1.30 12.90
CA LEU A 11 -42.42 0.58 13.57
C LEU A 11 -41.79 -0.47 12.66
N LEU A 12 -42.59 -1.17 11.84
CA LEU A 12 -42.10 -2.18 10.91
C LEU A 12 -41.26 -1.56 9.77
N THR A 13 -41.63 -0.37 9.25
CA THR A 13 -40.88 0.34 8.25
C THR A 13 -39.56 0.92 8.80
N LEU A 14 -39.53 1.35 10.06
CA LEU A 14 -38.32 1.85 10.72
C LEU A 14 -37.31 0.72 10.94
N VAL A 15 -37.73 -0.48 11.31
CA VAL A 15 -36.87 -1.67 11.52
C VAL A 15 -36.33 -2.19 10.17
N LEU A 16 -37.11 -2.13 9.08
CA LEU A 16 -36.67 -2.56 7.76
C LEU A 16 -35.62 -1.60 7.16
N GLY A 17 -35.69 -0.29 7.48
CA GLY A 17 -34.74 0.74 7.04
C GLY A 17 -33.35 0.61 7.66
N CYS A 18 -33.20 0.00 8.84
CA CYS A 18 -31.93 -0.15 9.55
C CYS A 18 -31.05 -1.32 9.04
N LEU A 19 -31.58 -2.22 8.21
CA LEU A 19 -30.86 -3.41 7.75
C LEU A 19 -29.95 -3.17 6.52
N PHE A 20 -29.97 -1.98 5.91
CA PHE A 20 -29.24 -1.73 4.68
C PHE A 20 -27.85 -1.06 4.83
N PHE A 21 -27.36 -0.78 6.04
CA PHE A 21 -26.11 -0.06 6.23
C PHE A 21 -24.95 -0.89 6.80
N GLN A 22 -24.97 -2.22 6.69
CA GLN A 22 -23.78 -3.02 7.00
C GLN A 22 -22.98 -3.34 5.73
N SER A 23 -22.45 -2.32 5.05
CA SER A 23 -21.38 -2.51 4.09
C SER A 23 -20.04 -2.67 4.83
N CYS A 24 -19.85 -3.79 5.50
CA CYS A 24 -18.52 -4.22 5.94
C CYS A 24 -17.66 -4.51 4.69
N LYS A 25 -16.88 -3.52 4.23
CA LYS A 25 -15.80 -3.77 3.26
C LYS A 25 -14.75 -4.62 3.96
N SER A 26 -14.86 -5.94 3.80
CA SER A 26 -13.88 -6.93 4.22
C SER A 26 -12.52 -6.59 3.64
N LYS A 27 -11.44 -6.74 4.45
CA LYS A 27 -10.04 -6.70 3.96
C LYS A 27 -9.92 -7.66 2.78
N LYS A 28 -9.58 -7.14 1.61
CA LYS A 28 -9.41 -7.96 0.42
C LYS A 28 -8.16 -8.83 0.62
N LYS A 29 -8.34 -10.13 0.89
CA LYS A 29 -7.22 -11.08 1.00
C LYS A 29 -6.58 -11.22 -0.38
N ILE A 30 -5.25 -11.09 -0.44
CA ILE A 30 -4.48 -11.32 -1.65
C ILE A 30 -4.43 -12.83 -1.90
N PRO A 31 -4.78 -13.33 -3.10
CA PRO A 31 -4.61 -14.74 -3.45
C PRO A 31 -3.14 -15.16 -3.33
N LYS A 32 -2.86 -16.32 -2.73
CA LYS A 32 -1.50 -16.80 -2.48
C LYS A 32 -0.71 -17.11 -3.75
N ASP A 33 -1.39 -17.34 -4.85
CA ASP A 33 -0.87 -17.61 -6.19
C ASP A 33 -0.71 -16.35 -7.06
N SER A 34 -1.07 -15.18 -6.53
CA SER A 34 -0.98 -13.93 -7.27
C SER A 34 0.46 -13.38 -7.32
N PRO A 35 0.85 -12.70 -8.41
CA PRO A 35 2.13 -11.98 -8.47
C PRO A 35 2.32 -10.98 -7.33
N ALA A 36 1.25 -10.28 -6.93
CA ALA A 36 1.29 -9.35 -5.81
C ALA A 36 1.68 -10.03 -4.49
N PHE A 37 1.15 -11.24 -4.22
CA PHE A 37 1.55 -12.01 -3.04
C PHE A 37 3.04 -12.34 -3.07
N THR A 38 3.57 -12.85 -4.21
CA THR A 38 4.99 -13.18 -4.36
C THR A 38 5.89 -11.97 -4.16
N VAL A 39 5.55 -10.82 -4.78
CA VAL A 39 6.28 -9.55 -4.61
C VAL A 39 6.35 -9.15 -3.14
N ILE A 40 5.22 -9.19 -2.43
CA ILE A 40 5.14 -8.81 -1.01
C ILE A 40 5.92 -9.79 -0.13
N GLN A 41 5.81 -11.11 -0.37
CA GLN A 41 6.56 -12.11 0.39
C GLN A 41 8.07 -11.96 0.17
N THR A 42 8.50 -11.69 -1.06
CA THR A 42 9.91 -11.41 -1.38
C THR A 42 10.39 -10.17 -0.63
N ALA A 43 9.63 -9.07 -0.64
CA ALA A 43 9.97 -7.88 0.12
C ALA A 43 10.10 -8.19 1.63
N LYS A 44 9.14 -8.92 2.20
CA LYS A 44 9.15 -9.33 3.62
C LYS A 44 10.32 -10.25 3.98
N SER A 45 10.86 -11.02 3.04
CA SER A 45 12.05 -11.85 3.29
C SER A 45 13.33 -11.05 3.59
N TYR A 46 13.31 -9.75 3.31
CA TYR A 46 14.37 -8.79 3.63
C TYR A 46 14.11 -8.02 4.94
N TYR A 47 13.04 -8.30 5.66
CA TYR A 47 12.70 -7.60 6.90
C TYR A 47 13.89 -7.57 7.87
N GLY A 48 14.17 -6.39 8.47
CA GLY A 48 15.32 -6.19 9.37
C GLY A 48 16.67 -6.00 8.66
N THR A 49 16.74 -6.09 7.32
CA THR A 49 17.98 -5.77 6.58
C THR A 49 18.38 -4.32 6.84
N PRO A 50 19.61 -4.02 7.26
CA PRO A 50 20.06 -2.66 7.49
C PRO A 50 20.00 -1.79 6.22
N TYR A 51 19.73 -0.49 6.39
CA TYR A 51 19.82 0.44 5.28
C TYR A 51 21.28 0.65 4.85
N LYS A 52 21.52 0.59 3.53
CA LYS A 52 22.80 1.00 2.92
C LYS A 52 22.51 1.65 1.57
N TYR A 53 22.91 2.91 1.40
CA TYR A 53 22.76 3.61 0.11
C TYR A 53 23.47 2.85 -1.00
N GLY A 54 22.78 2.56 -2.11
CA GLY A 54 23.30 1.74 -3.21
C GLY A 54 23.39 0.24 -2.89
N GLY A 55 23.10 -0.19 -1.67
CA GLY A 55 23.13 -1.60 -1.25
C GLY A 55 22.03 -2.43 -1.91
N THR A 56 22.33 -3.73 -2.15
CA THR A 56 21.46 -4.66 -2.87
C THR A 56 21.36 -6.03 -2.20
N THR A 57 21.90 -6.20 -1.01
CA THR A 57 21.98 -7.50 -0.33
C THR A 57 21.40 -7.46 1.07
N LYS A 58 21.26 -8.61 1.73
CA LYS A 58 20.85 -8.69 3.15
C LYS A 58 21.87 -8.08 4.12
N SER A 59 23.10 -7.81 3.69
CA SER A 59 24.08 -7.06 4.51
C SER A 59 23.87 -5.55 4.43
N GLY A 60 22.99 -5.08 3.56
CA GLY A 60 22.60 -3.69 3.42
C GLY A 60 21.87 -3.43 2.12
N MET A 61 20.74 -2.71 2.22
CA MET A 61 19.81 -2.49 1.10
C MET A 61 19.21 -1.08 1.14
N ASP A 62 19.05 -0.46 -0.03
CA ASP A 62 18.26 0.76 -0.16
C ASP A 62 16.80 0.48 -0.61
N CYS A 63 15.95 1.52 -0.58
CA CYS A 63 14.53 1.40 -0.90
C CYS A 63 14.27 0.88 -2.32
N SER A 64 15.04 1.35 -3.30
CA SER A 64 14.86 0.96 -4.70
C SER A 64 15.40 -0.45 -5.01
N ALA A 65 16.40 -0.93 -4.26
CA ALA A 65 16.86 -2.31 -4.35
C ALA A 65 15.81 -3.29 -3.81
N LEU A 66 15.15 -2.95 -2.69
CA LEU A 66 14.04 -3.74 -2.18
C LEU A 66 12.94 -3.90 -3.21
N VAL A 67 12.50 -2.79 -3.84
CA VAL A 67 11.51 -2.81 -4.92
C VAL A 67 12.01 -3.64 -6.10
N PHE A 68 13.25 -3.41 -6.57
CA PHE A 68 13.86 -4.14 -7.68
C PHE A 68 13.81 -5.65 -7.47
N HIS A 69 14.35 -6.16 -6.35
CA HIS A 69 14.38 -7.59 -6.06
C HIS A 69 12.98 -8.20 -5.89
N SER A 70 12.06 -7.46 -5.30
CA SER A 70 10.70 -7.92 -5.10
C SER A 70 9.96 -8.13 -6.42
N PHE A 71 10.08 -7.21 -7.36
CA PHE A 71 9.45 -7.35 -8.68
C PHE A 71 10.19 -8.31 -9.61
N TYR A 72 11.52 -8.41 -9.46
CA TYR A 72 12.32 -9.40 -10.19
C TYR A 72 11.87 -10.85 -9.88
N SER A 73 11.38 -11.12 -8.67
CA SER A 73 10.87 -12.45 -8.28
C SER A 73 9.66 -12.93 -9.08
N VAL A 74 8.98 -12.02 -9.79
CA VAL A 74 7.86 -12.34 -10.69
C VAL A 74 8.20 -12.04 -12.16
N GLY A 75 9.49 -11.91 -12.50
CA GLY A 75 9.97 -11.69 -13.87
C GLY A 75 9.88 -10.23 -14.35
N ILE A 76 9.57 -9.27 -13.47
CA ILE A 76 9.48 -7.86 -13.84
C ILE A 76 10.79 -7.15 -13.47
N ASN A 77 11.50 -6.67 -14.50
CA ASN A 77 12.77 -5.98 -14.33
C ASN A 77 12.55 -4.46 -14.25
N LEU A 78 12.52 -3.92 -13.05
CA LEU A 78 12.37 -2.48 -12.80
C LEU A 78 13.74 -1.77 -12.82
N PRO A 79 13.77 -0.45 -13.11
CA PRO A 79 15.00 0.35 -12.99
C PRO A 79 15.57 0.30 -11.57
N ARG A 80 16.91 0.52 -11.45
CA ARG A 80 17.60 0.44 -10.15
C ARG A 80 17.27 1.62 -9.21
N MET A 81 16.97 2.80 -9.74
CA MET A 81 16.74 4.01 -8.95
C MET A 81 15.25 4.30 -8.75
N SER A 82 14.85 4.73 -7.55
CA SER A 82 13.45 5.08 -7.26
C SER A 82 12.88 6.16 -8.18
N ALA A 83 13.69 7.13 -8.59
CA ALA A 83 13.29 8.17 -9.54
C ALA A 83 12.92 7.60 -10.92
N ASP A 84 13.60 6.53 -11.37
CA ASP A 84 13.30 5.88 -12.63
C ASP A 84 12.18 4.84 -12.49
N GLN A 85 12.12 4.11 -11.36
CA GLN A 85 10.98 3.26 -11.02
C GLN A 85 9.66 4.04 -11.05
N SER A 86 9.68 5.30 -10.64
CA SER A 86 8.50 6.17 -10.62
C SER A 86 7.94 6.53 -12.00
N LYS A 87 8.67 6.25 -13.06
CA LYS A 87 8.26 6.46 -14.46
C LYS A 87 7.62 5.21 -15.08
N VAL A 88 7.68 4.06 -14.36
CA VAL A 88 7.15 2.77 -14.83
C VAL A 88 5.75 2.53 -14.27
N GLY A 89 4.93 1.87 -15.09
CA GLY A 89 3.55 1.54 -14.73
C GLY A 89 2.56 2.70 -14.84
N ARG A 90 1.36 2.47 -14.38
CA ARG A 90 0.24 3.41 -14.45
C ARG A 90 0.07 4.13 -13.11
N LYS A 91 0.11 5.47 -13.14
CA LYS A 91 -0.24 6.26 -11.93
C LYS A 91 -1.69 6.01 -11.54
N ILE A 92 -1.92 5.82 -10.25
CA ILE A 92 -3.23 5.56 -9.67
C ILE A 92 -3.54 6.54 -8.53
N LYS A 93 -4.83 6.76 -8.28
CA LYS A 93 -5.28 7.56 -7.13
C LYS A 93 -5.09 6.77 -5.84
N LEU A 94 -4.92 7.46 -4.72
CA LEU A 94 -4.72 6.82 -3.42
C LEU A 94 -5.89 5.89 -3.04
N GLN A 95 -7.12 6.22 -3.45
CA GLN A 95 -8.32 5.42 -3.20
C GLN A 95 -8.36 4.10 -4.00
N GLU A 96 -7.55 4.01 -5.05
CA GLU A 96 -7.46 2.84 -5.94
C GLU A 96 -6.30 1.90 -5.56
N VAL A 97 -5.47 2.32 -4.57
CA VAL A 97 -4.29 1.58 -4.14
C VAL A 97 -4.69 0.21 -3.59
N GLN A 98 -3.91 -0.79 -3.97
CA GLN A 98 -4.05 -2.17 -3.51
C GLN A 98 -2.69 -2.78 -3.19
N PRO A 99 -2.63 -3.90 -2.44
CA PRO A 99 -1.37 -4.59 -2.16
C PRO A 99 -0.61 -4.95 -3.44
N GLY A 100 0.71 -4.73 -3.44
CA GLY A 100 1.60 -4.87 -4.60
C GLY A 100 1.83 -3.58 -5.38
N ASP A 101 1.04 -2.51 -5.16
CA ASP A 101 1.30 -1.20 -5.76
C ASP A 101 2.54 -0.53 -5.15
N LEU A 102 3.16 0.39 -5.89
CA LEU A 102 4.27 1.20 -5.44
C LEU A 102 3.79 2.55 -4.92
N LEU A 103 4.38 2.99 -3.81
CA LEU A 103 4.26 4.35 -3.29
C LEU A 103 5.59 5.09 -3.50
N PHE A 104 5.50 6.34 -3.95
CA PHE A 104 6.65 7.21 -4.18
C PHE A 104 6.60 8.44 -3.29
N PHE A 105 7.78 8.80 -2.75
CA PHE A 105 7.90 9.85 -1.75
C PHE A 105 9.04 10.81 -2.06
N ALA A 106 8.90 12.06 -1.60
CA ALA A 106 9.93 13.09 -1.58
C ALA A 106 10.51 13.25 -0.17
N THR A 107 11.43 12.37 0.21
CA THR A 107 12.11 12.39 1.52
C THR A 107 13.37 13.25 1.53
N GLY A 108 13.89 13.62 0.34
CA GLY A 108 15.07 14.44 0.16
C GLY A 108 14.81 15.95 0.32
N ARG A 109 15.80 16.76 -0.05
CA ARG A 109 15.71 18.24 0.02
C ARG A 109 14.65 18.80 -0.93
N ARG A 110 14.48 18.23 -2.13
CA ARG A 110 13.52 18.66 -3.15
C ARG A 110 12.17 17.96 -2.91
N LYS A 111 11.18 18.72 -2.46
CA LYS A 111 9.87 18.18 -2.02
C LYS A 111 8.93 17.74 -3.16
N ASN A 112 9.30 17.99 -4.39
CA ASN A 112 8.57 17.56 -5.60
C ASN A 112 9.31 16.48 -6.42
N GLN A 113 10.44 15.97 -5.92
CA GLN A 113 11.25 14.97 -6.61
C GLN A 113 11.24 13.64 -5.87
N VAL A 114 10.94 12.55 -6.59
CA VAL A 114 11.00 11.20 -6.03
C VAL A 114 12.42 10.89 -5.57
N SER A 115 12.52 10.50 -4.29
CA SER A 115 13.78 10.10 -3.64
C SER A 115 13.62 8.82 -2.81
N HIS A 116 12.40 8.29 -2.71
CA HIS A 116 12.12 7.09 -1.94
C HIS A 116 10.93 6.32 -2.52
N SER A 117 10.92 5.00 -2.33
CA SER A 117 9.86 4.10 -2.79
C SER A 117 9.55 3.02 -1.75
N GLY A 118 8.31 2.52 -1.77
CA GLY A 118 7.88 1.40 -0.97
C GLY A 118 6.80 0.60 -1.68
N ILE A 119 6.58 -0.64 -1.24
CA ILE A 119 5.59 -1.58 -1.78
C ILE A 119 4.43 -1.66 -0.79
N VAL A 120 3.20 -1.47 -1.27
CA VAL A 120 2.00 -1.62 -0.45
C VAL A 120 1.84 -3.08 -0.04
N THR A 121 1.71 -3.34 1.26
CA THR A 121 1.53 -4.68 1.82
C THR A 121 0.12 -4.95 2.29
N GLU A 122 -0.59 -3.91 2.73
CA GLU A 122 -1.98 -4.02 3.20
C GLU A 122 -2.74 -2.70 2.95
N VAL A 123 -4.02 -2.83 2.62
CA VAL A 123 -4.95 -1.68 2.53
C VAL A 123 -6.16 -1.98 3.41
N SER A 124 -6.48 -1.07 4.32
CA SER A 124 -7.69 -1.07 5.14
C SER A 124 -8.51 0.19 4.87
N GLN A 125 -9.71 0.29 5.46
CA GLN A 125 -10.56 1.48 5.33
C GLN A 125 -9.87 2.75 5.86
N GLU A 126 -9.00 2.60 6.86
CA GLU A 126 -8.40 3.72 7.57
C GLU A 126 -6.95 3.98 7.14
N ASN A 127 -6.28 3.00 6.49
CA ASN A 127 -4.84 3.12 6.30
C ASN A 127 -4.27 2.24 5.19
N VAL A 128 -3.12 2.67 4.67
CA VAL A 128 -2.26 1.92 3.74
C VAL A 128 -0.97 1.59 4.48
N ARG A 129 -0.64 0.30 4.58
CA ARG A 129 0.64 -0.18 5.09
C ARG A 129 1.56 -0.48 3.93
N PHE A 130 2.84 -0.15 4.05
CA PHE A 130 3.83 -0.40 3.03
C PHE A 130 5.17 -0.82 3.63
N ILE A 131 5.92 -1.63 2.89
CA ILE A 131 7.28 -2.06 3.22
C ILE A 131 8.29 -1.25 2.42
N HIS A 132 9.36 -0.82 3.07
CA HIS A 132 10.42 -0.03 2.47
C HIS A 132 11.73 -0.20 3.24
N ALA A 133 12.86 0.32 2.73
CA ALA A 133 14.11 0.41 3.48
C ALA A 133 14.35 1.86 3.91
N SER A 134 14.23 2.15 5.20
CA SER A 134 14.49 3.46 5.80
C SER A 134 15.89 3.57 6.38
N THR A 135 16.45 4.78 6.41
CA THR A 135 17.78 5.03 6.99
C THR A 135 17.86 4.72 8.49
N SER A 136 16.75 4.79 9.20
CA SER A 136 16.69 4.59 10.65
C SER A 136 16.45 3.15 11.07
N LEU A 137 15.61 2.40 10.35
CA LEU A 137 15.14 1.07 10.75
C LEU A 137 15.50 -0.03 9.73
N GLY A 138 16.15 0.31 8.62
CA GLY A 138 16.36 -0.64 7.53
C GLY A 138 15.03 -1.04 6.87
N VAL A 139 14.93 -2.30 6.46
CA VAL A 139 13.71 -2.84 5.83
C VAL A 139 12.66 -3.09 6.92
N SER A 140 11.59 -2.32 6.87
CA SER A 140 10.48 -2.32 7.83
C SER A 140 9.17 -1.93 7.17
N GLU A 141 8.06 -2.10 7.88
CA GLU A 141 6.75 -1.61 7.44
C GLU A 141 6.36 -0.34 8.20
N ASP A 142 5.74 0.59 7.48
CA ASP A 142 5.16 1.81 8.00
C ASP A 142 3.73 2.01 7.51
N TYR A 143 3.02 2.96 8.11
CA TYR A 143 1.69 3.39 7.69
C TYR A 143 1.75 4.75 6.97
N LEU A 144 1.04 4.86 5.85
CA LEU A 144 0.94 6.10 5.10
C LEU A 144 0.27 7.24 5.90
N SER A 145 -0.56 6.90 6.91
CA SER A 145 -1.16 7.87 7.84
C SER A 145 -0.15 8.51 8.80
N ASN A 146 1.04 7.92 8.99
CA ASN A 146 2.12 8.56 9.75
C ASN A 146 2.39 9.95 9.15
N SER A 147 2.51 10.97 10.00
CA SER A 147 2.63 12.38 9.59
C SER A 147 3.81 12.64 8.66
N TYR A 148 4.95 11.97 8.89
CA TYR A 148 6.13 12.06 8.04
C TYR A 148 5.86 11.51 6.63
N TRP A 149 5.31 10.28 6.54
CA TRP A 149 5.04 9.63 5.26
C TRP A 149 3.92 10.30 4.50
N LYS A 150 2.86 10.74 5.20
CA LYS A 150 1.76 11.50 4.60
C LYS A 150 2.24 12.80 3.96
N LYS A 151 3.15 13.53 4.63
CA LYS A 151 3.74 14.77 4.12
C LYS A 151 4.70 14.54 2.94
N ALA A 152 5.42 13.42 2.94
CA ALA A 152 6.40 13.09 1.92
C ALA A 152 5.77 12.42 0.69
N PHE A 153 4.56 11.88 0.78
CA PHE A 153 3.88 11.16 -0.29
C PHE A 153 3.65 12.03 -1.53
N LEU A 154 3.98 11.49 -2.71
CA LEU A 154 3.78 12.15 -3.99
C LEU A 154 2.64 11.50 -4.78
N PHE A 155 2.76 10.21 -5.05
CA PHE A 155 1.77 9.44 -5.81
C PHE A 155 2.01 7.93 -5.67
N ALA A 156 1.04 7.15 -6.14
CA ALA A 156 1.14 5.70 -6.27
C ALA A 156 1.17 5.27 -7.74
N SER A 157 1.77 4.11 -8.02
CA SER A 157 1.82 3.51 -9.36
C SER A 157 1.54 2.01 -9.29
N ARG A 158 0.81 1.49 -10.27
CA ARG A 158 0.54 0.07 -10.46
C ARG A 158 1.42 -0.48 -11.56
N ILE A 159 2.14 -1.56 -11.24
CA ILE A 159 3.01 -2.30 -12.15
C ILE A 159 2.35 -3.64 -12.53
N LEU A 160 1.69 -4.28 -11.53
CA LEU A 160 0.98 -5.55 -11.72
C LEU A 160 -0.44 -5.27 -12.21
N GLU A 161 -0.85 -5.90 -13.31
CA GLU A 161 -2.21 -5.85 -13.85
C GLU A 161 -3.05 -7.04 -13.40
#